data_e9acfe99d0f3d0152e8d9ace4a2728ad
#
_entry.id   e9acfe99d0f3d0152e8d9ace4a2728ad
#
_cell.length_a   1.000
_cell.length_b   1.000
_cell.length_c   1.000
_cell.angle_alpha   90.00
_cell.angle_beta   90.00
_cell.angle_gamma   90.00
#
_symmetry.space_group_name_H-M   'P 1'
#
loop_
_entity.id
_entity.type
_entity.pdbx_description
1 polymer ?
#
loop_
_entity_poly.entity_id
_entity_poly.type
_entity_poly.pdbx_seq_one_letter_code
_entity_poly.pdbx_strand_id
1 'polypeptide(L)'
;MRYLFAVIANRTGEVLADHDEMAAIDSFNEKIEAAGQRIMAAGIATPDQAVVFDFRGTRDSITHGTVVDSDLFMAGFWIIEAEKDTVAHALAAEASKACNRPIEVRPFLR
;
A
#
# COMPACT_ATOMS: atom_id res chain seq x y z
N MET A 1 0.60 -17.14 -6.11
CA MET A 1 1.69 -16.21 -5.77
C MET A 1 1.11 -15.00 -5.02
N ARG A 2 1.87 -14.47 -4.11
CA ARG A 2 1.45 -13.29 -3.35
C ARG A 2 2.17 -12.06 -3.83
N TYR A 3 1.48 -10.94 -3.74
CA TYR A 3 1.96 -9.63 -4.20
C TYR A 3 1.63 -8.58 -3.17
N LEU A 4 2.54 -7.64 -2.99
CA LEU A 4 2.28 -6.41 -2.24
C LEU A 4 1.84 -5.34 -3.24
N PHE A 5 0.69 -4.73 -2.97
CA PHE A 5 0.22 -3.54 -3.67
C PHE A 5 0.40 -2.36 -2.72
N ALA A 6 1.44 -1.60 -2.91
CA ALA A 6 1.71 -0.42 -2.09
C ALA A 6 0.94 0.78 -2.65
N VAL A 7 0.11 1.38 -1.82
CA VAL A 7 -0.63 2.60 -2.17
C VAL A 7 0.28 3.79 -1.91
N ILE A 8 0.58 4.55 -2.95
CA ILE A 8 1.53 5.67 -2.85
C ILE A 8 0.75 6.99 -2.80
N ALA A 9 0.99 7.76 -1.76
CA ALA A 9 0.39 9.08 -1.58
C ALA A 9 1.45 10.16 -1.65
N ASN A 10 1.00 11.42 -1.81
CA ASN A 10 1.86 12.58 -1.88
C ASN A 10 1.54 13.48 -0.67
N ARG A 11 2.56 14.00 0.01
CA ARG A 11 2.38 14.90 1.17
C ARG A 11 1.60 16.16 0.86
N THR A 12 1.69 16.63 -0.39
CA THR A 12 0.98 17.86 -0.84
C THR A 12 -0.42 17.58 -1.34
N GLY A 13 -0.81 16.30 -1.46
CA GLY A 13 -2.13 15.88 -1.88
C GLY A 13 -3.02 15.48 -0.71
N GLU A 14 -4.24 15.06 -1.02
CA GLU A 14 -5.13 14.49 -0.03
C GLU A 14 -4.67 13.09 0.37
N VAL A 15 -4.48 12.88 1.65
CA VAL A 15 -4.03 11.58 2.18
C VAL A 15 -5.21 10.65 2.39
N LEU A 16 -6.35 11.20 2.83
CA LEU A 16 -7.56 10.41 3.08
C LEU A 16 -8.44 10.38 1.83
N ALA A 17 -9.03 9.23 1.57
CA ALA A 17 -9.98 9.06 0.49
C ALA A 17 -11.24 9.89 0.73
N ASP A 18 -11.77 10.51 -0.32
CA ASP A 18 -13.09 11.16 -0.24
C ASP A 18 -14.21 10.10 -0.26
N HIS A 19 -15.46 10.55 -0.19
CA HIS A 19 -16.61 9.67 -0.10
C HIS A 19 -16.74 8.73 -1.32
N ASP A 20 -16.53 9.26 -2.53
CA ASP A 20 -16.64 8.47 -3.76
C ASP A 20 -15.49 7.47 -3.89
N GLU A 21 -14.29 7.86 -3.50
CA GLU A 21 -13.13 6.99 -3.47
C GLU A 21 -13.32 5.85 -2.47
N MET A 22 -13.85 6.13 -1.30
CA MET A 22 -14.14 5.11 -0.29
C MET A 22 -15.15 4.09 -0.81
N ALA A 23 -16.19 4.54 -1.49
CA ALA A 23 -17.18 3.64 -2.09
C ALA A 23 -16.54 2.75 -3.18
N ALA A 24 -15.67 3.31 -4.01
CA ALA A 24 -14.95 2.57 -5.04
C ALA A 24 -13.98 1.55 -4.43
N ILE A 25 -13.28 1.92 -3.36
CA ILE A 25 -12.38 1.03 -2.63
C ILE A 25 -13.17 -0.14 -2.02
N ASP A 26 -14.32 0.15 -1.40
CA ASP A 26 -15.18 -0.88 -0.82
C ASP A 26 -15.66 -1.87 -1.87
N SER A 27 -16.07 -1.38 -3.05
CA SER A 27 -16.48 -2.23 -4.17
C SER A 27 -15.35 -3.12 -4.67
N PHE A 28 -14.14 -2.56 -4.78
CA PHE A 28 -12.95 -3.33 -5.16
C PHE A 28 -12.65 -4.41 -4.11
N ASN A 29 -12.69 -4.06 -2.83
CA ASN A 29 -12.46 -5.02 -1.74
C ASN A 29 -13.48 -6.16 -1.76
N GLU A 30 -14.75 -5.86 -1.96
CA GLU A 30 -15.80 -6.88 -2.06
C GLU A 30 -15.52 -7.85 -3.21
N LYS A 31 -15.10 -7.34 -4.35
CA LYS A 31 -14.76 -8.14 -5.52
C LYS A 31 -13.62 -9.10 -5.24
N ILE A 32 -12.51 -8.61 -4.69
CA ILE A 32 -11.33 -9.45 -4.44
C ILE A 32 -11.52 -10.41 -3.27
N GLU A 33 -12.33 -10.04 -2.28
CA GLU A 33 -12.73 -10.94 -1.21
C GLU A 33 -13.54 -12.11 -1.74
N ALA A 34 -14.54 -11.82 -2.58
CA ALA A 34 -15.37 -12.85 -3.18
C ALA A 34 -14.58 -13.81 -4.07
N ALA A 35 -13.52 -13.34 -4.71
CA ALA A 35 -12.65 -14.14 -5.56
C ALA A 35 -11.53 -14.87 -4.79
N GLY A 36 -11.44 -14.69 -3.48
CA GLY A 36 -10.39 -15.29 -2.66
C GLY A 36 -8.99 -14.71 -2.90
N GLN A 37 -8.93 -13.49 -3.43
CA GLN A 37 -7.67 -12.84 -3.80
C GLN A 37 -7.14 -11.90 -2.72
N ARG A 38 -7.99 -11.43 -1.81
CA ARG A 38 -7.59 -10.52 -0.76
C ARG A 38 -7.08 -11.30 0.46
N ILE A 39 -5.79 -11.20 0.73
CA ILE A 39 -5.20 -11.79 1.95
C ILE A 39 -5.29 -10.81 3.12
N MET A 40 -4.91 -9.55 2.86
CA MET A 40 -4.92 -8.49 3.85
C MET A 40 -4.95 -7.14 3.16
N ALA A 41 -5.51 -6.13 3.82
CA ALA A 41 -5.40 -4.75 3.40
C ALA A 41 -5.46 -3.85 4.61
N ALA A 42 -4.73 -2.74 4.56
CA ALA A 42 -4.74 -1.75 5.64
C ALA A 42 -4.25 -0.40 5.13
N GLY A 43 -4.82 0.66 5.68
CA GLY A 43 -4.18 1.97 5.65
C GLY A 43 -3.17 2.04 6.78
N ILE A 44 -2.11 2.77 6.60
CA ILE A 44 -1.10 2.98 7.64
C ILE A 44 -0.96 4.46 7.93
N ALA A 45 -0.42 4.78 9.11
CA ALA A 45 -0.25 6.17 9.54
C ALA A 45 0.71 6.92 8.62
N THR A 46 0.60 8.24 8.62
CA THR A 46 1.46 9.12 7.83
C THR A 46 2.90 9.09 8.32
N PRO A 47 3.88 9.53 7.49
CA PRO A 47 5.30 9.48 7.84
C PRO A 47 5.70 10.17 9.14
N ASP A 48 4.94 11.17 9.58
CA ASP A 48 5.20 11.86 10.85
C ASP A 48 4.97 10.96 12.08
N GLN A 49 4.25 9.85 11.91
CA GLN A 49 4.05 8.85 12.96
C GLN A 49 5.12 7.75 12.94
N ALA A 50 6.02 7.76 11.96
CA ALA A 50 7.04 6.73 11.82
C ALA A 50 8.17 6.93 12.83
N VAL A 51 8.79 5.82 13.21
CA VAL A 51 10.00 5.83 14.06
C VAL A 51 10.97 4.84 13.46
N VAL A 52 12.21 5.27 13.29
CA VAL A 52 13.29 4.44 12.72
C VAL A 52 14.22 3.97 13.83
N PHE A 53 14.46 2.67 13.86
CA PHE A 53 15.39 2.03 14.78
C PHE A 53 16.59 1.52 13.98
N ASP A 54 17.78 1.95 14.34
CA ASP A 54 19.00 1.46 13.70
C ASP A 54 20.00 1.00 14.76
N PHE A 55 20.04 -0.31 14.96
CA PHE A 55 20.89 -0.96 15.93
C PHE A 55 21.90 -1.89 15.27
N ARG A 56 22.24 -1.61 14.00
CA ARG A 56 23.23 -2.41 13.27
C ARG A 56 24.64 -2.18 13.83
N GLY A 57 25.40 -3.26 14.03
CA GLY A 57 26.76 -3.14 14.56
C GLY A 57 26.77 -2.46 15.92
N THR A 58 27.46 -1.32 16.00
CA THR A 58 27.54 -0.50 17.21
C THR A 58 26.59 0.68 17.24
N ARG A 59 25.69 0.79 16.25
CA ARG A 59 24.67 1.85 16.21
C ARG A 59 23.60 1.60 17.25
N ASP A 60 23.07 2.66 17.82
CA ASP A 60 21.93 2.59 18.72
C ASP A 60 21.04 3.84 18.55
N SER A 61 20.55 4.06 17.36
CA SER A 61 19.75 5.24 17.06
C SER A 61 18.26 4.94 16.94
N ILE A 62 17.47 5.86 17.49
CA ILE A 62 16.01 5.88 17.35
C ILE A 62 15.67 7.29 16.83
N THR A 63 15.09 7.35 15.63
CA THR A 63 14.82 8.62 14.97
C THR A 63 13.35 8.71 14.57
N HIS A 64 12.67 9.81 14.89
CA HIS A 64 11.32 10.05 14.45
C HIS A 64 11.31 10.41 12.98
N GLY A 65 10.32 9.90 12.25
CA GLY A 65 10.18 10.07 10.82
C GLY A 65 10.58 8.81 10.05
N THR A 66 10.68 8.95 8.74
CA THR A 66 11.01 7.84 7.84
C THR A 66 12.50 7.79 7.53
N VAL A 67 12.99 6.63 7.09
CA VAL A 67 14.39 6.48 6.65
C VAL A 67 14.67 7.39 5.47
N VAL A 68 13.75 7.45 4.52
CA VAL A 68 13.86 8.32 3.34
C VAL A 68 12.87 9.47 3.48
N ASP A 69 13.36 10.70 3.42
CA ASP A 69 12.51 11.89 3.41
C ASP A 69 12.10 12.17 1.96
N SER A 70 10.82 11.99 1.67
CA SER A 70 10.27 12.11 0.34
C SER A 70 8.84 12.67 0.41
N ASP A 71 8.45 13.40 -0.62
CA ASP A 71 7.05 13.82 -0.78
C ASP A 71 6.12 12.64 -1.05
N LEU A 72 6.64 11.55 -1.59
CA LEU A 72 5.89 10.33 -1.85
C LEU A 72 6.12 9.34 -0.72
N PHE A 73 5.05 8.68 -0.28
CA PHE A 73 5.13 7.69 0.78
C PHE A 73 4.04 6.63 0.63
N MET A 74 4.25 5.48 1.24
CA MET A 74 3.28 4.39 1.28
C MET A 74 2.20 4.74 2.31
N ALA A 75 0.96 4.89 1.85
CA ALA A 75 -0.18 5.25 2.68
C ALA A 75 -1.01 4.04 3.10
N GLY A 76 -0.81 2.91 2.47
CA GLY A 76 -1.55 1.68 2.75
C GLY A 76 -1.11 0.59 1.79
N PHE A 77 -1.76 -0.57 1.90
CA PHE A 77 -1.38 -1.70 1.06
C PHE A 77 -2.50 -2.73 0.97
N TRP A 78 -2.43 -3.55 -0.07
CA TRP A 78 -3.10 -4.84 -0.17
C TRP A 78 -2.05 -5.93 -0.29
N ILE A 79 -2.32 -7.07 0.31
CA ILE A 79 -1.62 -8.31 0.01
C ILE A 79 -2.59 -9.15 -0.80
N ILE A 80 -2.21 -9.49 -2.03
CA ILE A 80 -3.08 -10.11 -3.02
C ILE A 80 -2.53 -11.49 -3.39
N GLU A 81 -3.43 -12.46 -3.48
CA GLU A 81 -3.13 -13.77 -4.04
C GLU A 81 -3.60 -13.81 -5.49
N ALA A 82 -2.70 -14.11 -6.42
CA ALA A 82 -3.01 -14.23 -7.83
C ALA A 82 -2.17 -15.36 -8.45
N GLU A 83 -2.68 -15.97 -9.51
CA GLU A 83 -2.01 -17.11 -10.15
C GLU A 83 -0.71 -16.70 -10.85
N LYS A 84 -0.70 -15.50 -11.43
CA LYS A 84 0.42 -15.01 -12.24
C LYS A 84 0.40 -13.49 -12.34
N ASP A 85 1.51 -12.93 -12.82
CA ASP A 85 1.73 -11.48 -12.90
C ASP A 85 0.64 -10.76 -13.68
N THR A 86 0.17 -11.31 -14.78
CA THR A 86 -0.84 -10.63 -15.62
C THR A 86 -2.16 -10.43 -14.85
N VAL A 87 -2.53 -11.38 -14.00
CA VAL A 87 -3.73 -11.26 -13.16
C VAL A 87 -3.50 -10.20 -12.08
N ALA A 88 -2.35 -10.25 -11.40
CA ALA A 88 -2.00 -9.26 -10.38
C ALA A 88 -1.94 -7.85 -10.96
N HIS A 89 -1.34 -7.68 -12.13
CA HIS A 89 -1.22 -6.36 -12.78
C HIS A 89 -2.59 -5.80 -13.18
N ALA A 90 -3.50 -6.63 -13.65
CA ALA A 90 -4.86 -6.20 -13.95
C ALA A 90 -5.59 -5.72 -12.70
N LEU A 91 -5.43 -6.45 -11.58
CA LEU A 91 -5.99 -6.05 -10.29
C LEU A 91 -5.36 -4.76 -9.77
N ALA A 92 -4.06 -4.56 -9.98
CA ALA A 92 -3.38 -3.34 -9.57
C ALA A 92 -3.93 -2.12 -10.32
N ALA A 93 -4.21 -2.26 -11.61
CA ALA A 93 -4.84 -1.19 -12.39
C ALA A 93 -6.23 -0.83 -11.84
N GLU A 94 -7.03 -1.83 -11.49
CA GLU A 94 -8.33 -1.61 -10.86
C GLU A 94 -8.20 -0.95 -9.49
N ALA A 95 -7.25 -1.40 -8.67
CA ALA A 95 -6.99 -0.84 -7.36
C ALA A 95 -6.57 0.64 -7.45
N SER A 96 -5.69 0.96 -8.39
CA SER A 96 -5.23 2.34 -8.62
C SER A 96 -6.39 3.24 -9.00
N LYS A 97 -7.26 2.77 -9.87
CA LYS A 97 -8.45 3.52 -10.26
C LYS A 97 -9.40 3.72 -9.08
N ALA A 98 -9.60 2.69 -8.27
CA ALA A 98 -10.51 2.75 -7.12
C ALA A 98 -10.03 3.72 -6.05
N CYS A 99 -8.73 3.70 -5.72
CA CYS A 99 -8.18 4.55 -4.65
C CYS A 99 -7.62 5.89 -5.16
N ASN A 100 -7.64 6.10 -6.48
CA ASN A 100 -7.14 7.31 -7.13
C ASN A 100 -5.69 7.66 -6.72
N ARG A 101 -4.86 6.63 -6.64
CA ARG A 101 -3.43 6.77 -6.29
C ARG A 101 -2.62 5.74 -7.06
N PRO A 102 -1.33 6.01 -7.31
CA PRO A 102 -0.45 5.01 -7.89
C PRO A 102 -0.37 3.77 -6.99
N ILE A 103 -0.28 2.61 -7.60
CA ILE A 103 -0.06 1.34 -6.93
C ILE A 103 1.27 0.77 -7.41
N GLU A 104 2.19 0.55 -6.49
CA GLU A 104 3.45 -0.12 -6.78
C GLU A 104 3.30 -1.60 -6.44
N VAL A 105 3.54 -2.46 -7.42
CA VAL A 105 3.36 -3.91 -7.25
C VAL A 105 4.70 -4.57 -7.07
N ARG A 106 4.82 -5.36 -6.01
CA ARG A 106 6.01 -6.21 -5.78
C ARG A 106 5.59 -7.63 -5.48
N PRO A 107 6.02 -8.61 -6.28
CA PRO A 107 5.78 -10.02 -5.92
C PRO A 107 6.57 -10.39 -4.66
N PHE A 108 5.99 -11.24 -3.85
CA PHE A 108 6.71 -11.79 -2.70
C PHE A 108 7.82 -12.71 -3.21
N LEU A 109 8.95 -12.71 -2.53
CA LEU A 109 10.02 -13.65 -2.85
C LEU A 109 9.62 -15.08 -2.51
N ARG A 110 8.80 -15.23 -1.48
CA ARG A 110 8.30 -16.54 -1.04
C ARG A 110 6.89 -16.41 -0.44
#